data_9e5bef569c23e511fc3563d79866268b
#
_entry.id   9e5bef569c23e511fc3563d79866268b
#
_cell.length_a   1.000
_cell.length_b   1.000
_cell.length_c   1.000
_cell.angle_alpha   90.00
_cell.angle_beta   90.00
_cell.angle_gamma   90.00
#
_symmetry.space_group_name_H-M   'P 1'
#
loop_
_entity.id
_entity.type
_entity.pdbx_description
1 polymer ?
#
loop_
_entity_poly.entity_id
_entity_poly.type
_entity_poly.pdbx_seq_one_letter_code
_entity_poly.pdbx_strand_id
1 'polypeptide(L)'
;QTAQDRSVSFVYAYWDQFDTLMHQKGPSFRGVGDELRRIDHRCALLAERLPQDCGLIIIADHGQVDVHSVNLAQDEELRRWLTFPVTVEARAAAFHLKPGCYDRFEHDFNQRFSSSFLLAKSETLLRSGLFGEGQAHPRTAEFLGDAFAVGLGDLTLDWIENEKIPFRGQHAGLREEEMWVPVILSPGFDSAPGL
;
A
#
# COMPACT_ATOMS: atom_id res chain seq x y z
N GLN A 1 -11.45 22.80 17.04
CA GLN A 1 -12.78 23.11 17.65
C GLN A 1 -13.45 21.84 18.16
N THR A 2 -13.48 20.77 17.39
CA THR A 2 -14.17 19.52 17.74
C THR A 2 -13.55 18.81 18.97
N ALA A 3 -12.23 18.85 19.12
CA ALA A 3 -11.54 18.26 20.28
C ALA A 3 -11.75 19.00 21.60
N GLN A 4 -12.35 20.20 21.57
CA GLN A 4 -12.71 20.97 22.76
C GLN A 4 -14.18 20.75 23.20
N ASP A 5 -14.98 20.11 22.36
CA ASP A 5 -16.33 19.73 22.69
C ASP A 5 -16.31 18.43 23.51
N ARG A 6 -16.63 18.52 24.80
CA ARG A 6 -16.64 17.37 25.73
C ARG A 6 -17.66 16.27 25.36
N SER A 7 -18.53 16.52 24.39
CA SER A 7 -19.47 15.53 23.86
C SER A 7 -18.79 14.60 22.83
N VAL A 8 -17.60 14.95 22.29
CA VAL A 8 -16.88 14.18 21.28
C VAL A 8 -15.86 13.26 21.95
N SER A 9 -16.05 11.95 21.83
CA SER A 9 -15.16 10.94 22.39
C SER A 9 -14.06 10.48 21.42
N PHE A 10 -14.21 10.74 20.11
CA PHE A 10 -13.26 10.33 19.08
C PHE A 10 -13.27 11.29 17.89
N VAL A 11 -12.07 11.69 17.44
CA VAL A 11 -11.86 12.47 16.20
C VAL A 11 -10.86 11.75 15.34
N TYR A 12 -11.24 11.42 14.10
CA TYR A 12 -10.34 10.89 13.07
C TYR A 12 -9.95 12.03 12.12
N ALA A 13 -8.64 12.15 11.85
CA ALA A 13 -8.10 13.09 10.89
C ALA A 13 -7.15 12.34 9.94
N TYR A 14 -7.27 12.59 8.64
CA TYR A 14 -6.44 11.99 7.61
C TYR A 14 -5.64 13.07 6.86
N TRP A 15 -4.36 12.80 6.60
CA TRP A 15 -3.45 13.70 5.90
C TRP A 15 -2.80 12.97 4.72
N ASP A 16 -3.33 13.19 3.53
CA ASP A 16 -2.97 12.51 2.28
C ASP A 16 -1.79 13.14 1.51
N GLN A 17 -1.43 14.38 1.82
CA GLN A 17 -0.45 15.14 1.05
C GLN A 17 0.96 14.54 1.09
N PHE A 18 1.32 13.89 2.19
CA PHE A 18 2.61 13.24 2.36
C PHE A 18 2.76 12.03 1.46
N ASP A 19 1.75 11.18 1.42
CA ASP A 19 1.63 10.05 0.52
C ASP A 19 1.70 10.50 -0.95
N THR A 20 0.91 11.48 -1.33
CA THR A 20 0.91 12.07 -2.68
C THR A 20 2.29 12.58 -3.10
N LEU A 21 3.03 13.26 -2.18
CA LEU A 21 4.39 13.73 -2.45
C LEU A 21 5.33 12.56 -2.76
N MET A 22 5.27 11.49 -1.96
CA MET A 22 6.11 10.31 -2.13
C MET A 22 5.77 9.56 -3.42
N HIS A 23 4.49 9.44 -3.79
CA HIS A 23 4.09 8.88 -5.08
C HIS A 23 4.71 9.64 -6.26
N GLN A 24 4.69 10.96 -6.21
CA GLN A 24 5.15 11.81 -7.32
C GLN A 24 6.67 11.91 -7.43
N LYS A 25 7.38 11.91 -6.30
CA LYS A 25 8.81 12.24 -6.23
C LYS A 25 9.69 11.06 -5.81
N GLY A 26 9.12 10.03 -5.21
CA GLY A 26 9.79 8.93 -4.53
C GLY A 26 10.16 9.28 -3.08
N PRO A 27 10.15 8.28 -2.18
CA PRO A 27 10.55 8.45 -0.77
C PRO A 27 11.96 9.03 -0.59
N SER A 28 12.91 8.73 -1.48
CA SER A 28 14.29 9.25 -1.44
C SER A 28 14.41 10.72 -1.85
N PHE A 29 13.34 11.35 -2.30
CA PHE A 29 13.38 12.78 -2.64
C PHE A 29 13.63 13.63 -1.40
N ARG A 30 14.64 14.52 -1.46
CA ARG A 30 15.04 15.37 -0.33
C ARG A 30 13.88 16.12 0.34
N GLY A 31 12.90 16.59 -0.45
CA GLY A 31 11.75 17.33 0.05
C GLY A 31 10.80 16.51 0.94
N VAL A 32 10.86 15.16 0.88
CA VAL A 32 10.08 14.27 1.75
C VAL A 32 10.47 14.46 3.21
N GLY A 33 11.79 14.54 3.51
CA GLY A 33 12.26 14.80 4.86
C GLY A 33 11.88 16.19 5.40
N ASP A 34 11.81 17.20 4.52
CA ASP A 34 11.37 18.55 4.90
C ASP A 34 9.87 18.55 5.23
N GLU A 35 9.07 17.87 4.43
CA GLU A 35 7.63 17.72 4.67
C GLU A 35 7.34 16.94 5.95
N LEU A 36 8.06 15.84 6.20
CA LEU A 36 7.92 15.07 7.44
C LEU A 36 8.22 15.91 8.68
N ARG A 37 9.29 16.72 8.66
CA ARG A 37 9.58 17.66 9.77
C ARG A 37 8.47 18.67 9.98
N ARG A 38 7.83 19.14 8.89
CA ARG A 38 6.70 20.08 8.97
C ARG A 38 5.47 19.42 9.61
N ILE A 39 5.18 18.16 9.26
CA ILE A 39 4.09 17.38 9.84
C ILE A 39 4.36 17.16 11.33
N ASP A 40 5.56 16.68 11.68
CA ASP A 40 5.99 16.42 13.05
C ASP A 40 5.81 17.67 13.93
N HIS A 41 6.31 18.82 13.48
CA HIS A 41 6.13 20.09 14.19
C HIS A 41 4.65 20.44 14.41
N ARG A 42 3.80 20.24 13.41
CA ARG A 42 2.35 20.51 13.55
C ARG A 42 1.68 19.55 14.51
N CYS A 43 2.06 18.28 14.50
CA CYS A 43 1.58 17.28 15.45
C CYS A 43 2.00 17.60 16.89
N ALA A 44 3.26 18.03 17.09
CA ALA A 44 3.74 18.49 18.39
C ALA A 44 2.92 19.68 18.91
N LEU A 45 2.71 20.72 18.08
CA LEU A 45 1.87 21.86 18.45
C LEU A 45 0.41 21.47 18.74
N LEU A 46 -0.12 20.46 18.06
CA LEU A 46 -1.45 19.92 18.34
C LEU A 46 -1.46 19.25 19.73
N ALA A 47 -0.50 18.37 19.98
CA ALA A 47 -0.39 17.65 21.26
C ALA A 47 -0.30 18.60 22.46
N GLU A 48 0.49 19.70 22.34
CA GLU A 48 0.60 20.73 23.38
C GLU A 48 -0.70 21.48 23.68
N ARG A 49 -1.60 21.54 22.70
CA ARG A 49 -2.88 22.28 22.82
C ARG A 49 -4.08 21.42 23.18
N LEU A 50 -3.92 20.10 23.15
CA LEU A 50 -4.99 19.19 23.56
C LEU A 50 -5.24 19.32 25.06
N PRO A 51 -6.52 19.22 25.50
CA PRO A 51 -6.85 19.07 26.90
C PRO A 51 -6.12 17.88 27.54
N GLN A 52 -5.89 17.91 28.85
CA GLN A 52 -5.18 16.85 29.57
C GLN A 52 -5.89 15.48 29.53
N ASP A 53 -7.19 15.49 29.27
CA ASP A 53 -8.04 14.31 29.13
C ASP A 53 -8.16 13.83 27.67
N CYS A 54 -7.37 14.40 26.75
CA CYS A 54 -7.32 14.00 25.37
C CYS A 54 -5.97 13.36 25.04
N GLY A 55 -5.99 12.15 24.46
CA GLY A 55 -4.84 11.50 23.86
C GLY A 55 -4.77 11.72 22.35
N LEU A 56 -3.56 11.77 21.78
CA LEU A 56 -3.32 11.80 20.34
C LEU A 56 -2.58 10.53 19.92
N ILE A 57 -3.12 9.82 18.93
CA ILE A 57 -2.45 8.72 18.24
C ILE A 57 -2.11 9.19 16.82
N ILE A 58 -0.87 9.05 16.41
CA ILE A 58 -0.44 9.27 15.04
C ILE A 58 0.01 7.91 14.49
N ILE A 59 -0.54 7.53 13.35
CA ILE A 59 -0.29 6.25 12.69
C ILE A 59 -0.22 6.48 11.18
N ALA A 60 0.53 5.65 10.46
CA ALA A 60 0.42 5.54 9.01
C ALA A 60 -0.33 4.24 8.64
N ASP A 61 -0.95 4.21 7.49
CA ASP A 61 -1.61 3.04 6.91
C ASP A 61 -0.60 2.09 6.23
N HIS A 62 0.47 2.63 5.65
CA HIS A 62 1.59 1.91 5.04
C HIS A 62 2.84 2.80 4.97
N GLY A 63 3.97 2.22 4.59
CA GLY A 63 5.13 2.96 4.12
C GLY A 63 5.19 2.99 2.60
N GLN A 64 6.29 3.48 2.02
CA GLN A 64 6.53 3.52 0.56
C GLN A 64 7.99 3.25 0.22
N VAL A 65 8.22 2.79 -1.01
CA VAL A 65 9.57 2.58 -1.58
C VAL A 65 9.70 3.30 -2.91
N ASP A 66 10.93 3.68 -3.27
CA ASP A 66 11.23 4.13 -4.62
C ASP A 66 11.07 2.97 -5.59
N VAL A 67 10.48 3.24 -6.77
CA VAL A 67 10.11 2.17 -7.71
C VAL A 67 10.46 2.50 -9.15
N HIS A 68 10.57 1.43 -9.95
CA HIS A 68 10.72 1.45 -11.40
C HIS A 68 9.52 0.77 -12.05
N SER A 69 8.84 1.47 -12.94
CA SER A 69 7.63 0.99 -13.59
C SER A 69 7.92 0.02 -14.74
N VAL A 70 7.21 -1.10 -14.75
CA VAL A 70 7.08 -2.02 -15.88
C VAL A 70 5.66 -1.86 -16.44
N ASN A 71 5.55 -1.37 -17.67
CA ASN A 71 4.26 -1.18 -18.32
C ASN A 71 3.77 -2.47 -19.01
N LEU A 72 2.88 -3.20 -18.36
CA LEU A 72 2.31 -4.45 -18.88
C LEU A 72 1.35 -4.24 -20.05
N ALA A 73 0.82 -3.03 -20.27
CA ALA A 73 -0.01 -2.74 -21.44
C ALA A 73 0.77 -2.88 -22.76
N GLN A 74 2.10 -2.70 -22.71
CA GLN A 74 3.01 -2.84 -23.86
C GLN A 74 3.74 -4.19 -23.88
N ASP A 75 3.51 -5.05 -22.91
CA ASP A 75 4.16 -6.35 -22.75
C ASP A 75 3.35 -7.44 -23.47
N GLU A 76 3.64 -7.69 -24.73
CA GLU A 76 2.92 -8.68 -25.55
C GLU A 76 3.06 -10.11 -25.02
N GLU A 77 4.20 -10.45 -24.41
CA GLU A 77 4.45 -11.79 -23.88
C GLU A 77 3.52 -12.14 -22.72
N LEU A 78 3.32 -11.24 -21.78
CA LEU A 78 2.41 -11.47 -20.66
C LEU A 78 0.97 -11.17 -21.02
N ARG A 79 0.72 -10.08 -21.77
CA ARG A 79 -0.61 -9.66 -22.20
C ARG A 79 -1.40 -10.74 -22.92
N ARG A 80 -0.74 -11.57 -23.72
CA ARG A 80 -1.38 -12.67 -24.46
C ARG A 80 -2.13 -13.66 -23.57
N TRP A 81 -1.74 -13.78 -22.29
CA TRP A 81 -2.35 -14.69 -21.31
C TRP A 81 -3.53 -14.08 -20.56
N LEU A 82 -3.68 -12.75 -20.58
CA LEU A 82 -4.67 -12.02 -19.80
C LEU A 82 -6.01 -11.93 -20.50
N THR A 83 -7.10 -11.90 -19.72
CA THR A 83 -8.45 -11.62 -20.20
C THR A 83 -8.77 -10.13 -20.15
N PHE A 84 -8.15 -9.38 -19.25
CA PHE A 84 -8.23 -7.92 -19.17
C PHE A 84 -7.01 -7.34 -18.39
N PRO A 85 -6.88 -6.01 -18.28
CA PRO A 85 -5.79 -5.35 -17.57
C PRO A 85 -5.54 -5.87 -16.17
N VAL A 86 -4.27 -5.79 -15.72
CA VAL A 86 -3.91 -6.03 -14.33
C VAL A 86 -4.65 -5.07 -13.40
N THR A 87 -5.06 -5.57 -12.24
CA THR A 87 -5.89 -4.83 -11.28
C THR A 87 -5.28 -4.88 -9.86
N VAL A 88 -5.93 -4.23 -8.91
CA VAL A 88 -5.57 -4.03 -7.52
C VAL A 88 -4.48 -2.97 -7.41
N GLU A 89 -3.23 -3.31 -7.10
CA GLU A 89 -2.16 -2.36 -6.92
C GLU A 89 -0.94 -2.74 -7.79
N ALA A 90 -0.14 -1.74 -8.15
CA ALA A 90 1.03 -1.98 -9.00
C ALA A 90 2.11 -2.85 -8.34
N ARG A 91 2.07 -3.01 -7.01
CA ARG A 91 2.95 -3.89 -6.23
C ARG A 91 2.23 -5.06 -5.55
N ALA A 92 0.90 -5.12 -5.70
CA ALA A 92 0.04 -6.23 -5.29
C ALA A 92 -0.98 -6.49 -6.42
N ALA A 93 -0.49 -7.10 -7.50
CA ALA A 93 -1.15 -7.15 -8.79
C ALA A 93 -1.96 -8.43 -8.98
N ALA A 94 -3.24 -8.29 -9.29
CA ALA A 94 -4.14 -9.39 -9.63
C ALA A 94 -4.18 -9.61 -11.16
N PHE A 95 -4.05 -10.87 -11.56
CA PHE A 95 -4.08 -11.30 -12.95
C PHE A 95 -5.27 -12.21 -13.21
N HIS A 96 -6.06 -11.84 -14.19
CA HIS A 96 -7.19 -12.65 -14.68
C HIS A 96 -6.75 -13.31 -15.99
N LEU A 97 -6.57 -14.62 -15.94
CA LEU A 97 -5.95 -15.37 -17.01
C LEU A 97 -6.97 -16.00 -17.95
N LYS A 98 -6.55 -16.26 -19.18
CA LYS A 98 -7.32 -17.13 -20.08
C LYS A 98 -7.37 -18.55 -19.51
N PRO A 99 -8.48 -19.29 -19.70
CA PRO A 99 -8.63 -20.63 -19.17
C PRO A 99 -7.46 -21.55 -19.52
N GLY A 100 -6.91 -22.25 -18.52
CA GLY A 100 -5.83 -23.21 -18.70
C GLY A 100 -4.44 -22.63 -18.99
N CYS A 101 -4.26 -21.31 -18.83
CA CYS A 101 -2.99 -20.64 -19.14
C CYS A 101 -2.09 -20.41 -17.93
N TYR A 102 -2.49 -20.76 -16.69
CA TYR A 102 -1.73 -20.43 -15.48
C TYR A 102 -0.27 -20.88 -15.56
N ASP A 103 0.02 -22.12 -15.84
CA ASP A 103 1.38 -22.67 -15.80
C ASP A 103 2.32 -21.98 -16.80
N ARG A 104 1.79 -21.59 -17.97
CA ARG A 104 2.57 -20.85 -18.99
C ARG A 104 2.78 -19.40 -18.57
N PHE A 105 1.76 -18.76 -18.04
CA PHE A 105 1.88 -17.42 -17.49
C PHE A 105 2.88 -17.38 -16.34
N GLU A 106 2.78 -18.31 -15.39
CA GLU A 106 3.70 -18.43 -14.25
C GLU A 106 5.15 -18.62 -14.73
N HIS A 107 5.38 -19.47 -15.72
CA HIS A 107 6.69 -19.67 -16.31
C HIS A 107 7.25 -18.37 -16.90
N ASP A 108 6.51 -17.72 -17.79
CA ASP A 108 6.95 -16.49 -18.48
C ASP A 108 7.14 -15.34 -17.47
N PHE A 109 6.26 -15.23 -16.48
CA PHE A 109 6.36 -14.24 -15.41
C PHE A 109 7.61 -14.46 -14.56
N ASN A 110 7.84 -15.68 -14.08
CA ASN A 110 8.94 -15.98 -13.17
C ASN A 110 10.31 -15.89 -13.87
N GLN A 111 10.41 -16.17 -15.14
CA GLN A 111 11.67 -15.95 -15.90
C GLN A 111 12.13 -14.48 -15.82
N ARG A 112 11.22 -13.54 -15.69
CA ARG A 112 11.51 -12.10 -15.77
C ARG A 112 11.43 -11.40 -14.41
N PHE A 113 10.55 -11.84 -13.54
CA PHE A 113 10.16 -11.07 -12.35
C PHE A 113 10.33 -11.82 -11.02
N SER A 114 10.80 -13.07 -11.01
CA SER A 114 10.94 -13.86 -9.77
C SER A 114 11.88 -13.25 -8.72
N SER A 115 12.83 -12.40 -9.13
CA SER A 115 13.68 -11.65 -8.19
C SER A 115 12.99 -10.44 -7.56
N SER A 116 11.89 -9.96 -8.15
CA SER A 116 11.22 -8.73 -7.75
C SER A 116 9.79 -8.95 -7.26
N PHE A 117 9.21 -10.09 -7.56
CA PHE A 117 7.85 -10.45 -7.16
C PHE A 117 7.72 -11.90 -6.72
N LEU A 118 6.90 -12.12 -5.71
CA LEU A 118 6.33 -13.42 -5.40
C LEU A 118 5.04 -13.57 -6.22
N LEU A 119 5.00 -14.55 -7.12
CA LEU A 119 3.78 -14.92 -7.85
C LEU A 119 3.21 -16.22 -7.27
N ALA A 120 1.90 -16.26 -7.06
CA ALA A 120 1.22 -17.48 -6.68
C ALA A 120 -0.24 -17.48 -7.19
N LYS A 121 -0.88 -18.66 -7.15
CA LYS A 121 -2.33 -18.75 -7.36
C LYS A 121 -3.05 -17.96 -6.28
N SER A 122 -3.98 -17.11 -6.67
CA SER A 122 -4.72 -16.25 -5.74
C SER A 122 -5.42 -17.05 -4.63
N GLU A 123 -5.98 -18.21 -4.98
CA GLU A 123 -6.59 -19.13 -4.02
C GLU A 123 -5.59 -19.63 -2.96
N THR A 124 -4.33 -19.88 -3.35
CA THR A 124 -3.28 -20.30 -2.41
C THR A 124 -2.95 -19.20 -1.41
N LEU A 125 -2.79 -17.96 -1.90
CA LEU A 125 -2.51 -16.80 -1.04
C LEU A 125 -3.69 -16.48 -0.11
N LEU A 126 -4.92 -16.61 -0.60
CA LEU A 126 -6.11 -16.41 0.21
C LEU A 126 -6.17 -17.43 1.37
N ARG A 127 -5.83 -18.68 1.09
CA ARG A 127 -5.79 -19.76 2.13
C ARG A 127 -4.60 -19.64 3.08
N SER A 128 -3.51 -18.98 2.69
CA SER A 128 -2.33 -18.80 3.54
C SER A 128 -2.51 -17.77 4.65
N GLY A 129 -3.61 -17.00 4.64
CA GLY A 129 -3.84 -15.91 5.59
C GLY A 129 -3.08 -14.63 5.27
N LEU A 130 -2.48 -14.50 4.07
CA LEU A 130 -1.76 -13.28 3.67
C LEU A 130 -2.63 -12.02 3.77
N PHE A 131 -3.93 -12.15 3.51
CA PHE A 131 -4.89 -11.03 3.56
C PHE A 131 -5.56 -10.87 4.94
N GLY A 132 -5.00 -11.45 5.99
CA GLY A 132 -5.53 -11.41 7.35
C GLY A 132 -6.35 -12.65 7.74
N GLU A 133 -6.70 -12.70 9.02
CA GLU A 133 -7.49 -13.79 9.59
C GLU A 133 -9.00 -13.50 9.39
N GLY A 134 -9.78 -14.60 9.35
CA GLY A 134 -11.23 -14.54 9.28
C GLY A 134 -11.81 -15.10 7.99
N GLN A 135 -13.12 -14.94 7.84
CA GLN A 135 -13.85 -15.42 6.66
C GLN A 135 -13.78 -14.37 5.55
N ALA A 136 -13.16 -14.71 4.43
CA ALA A 136 -13.13 -13.86 3.26
C ALA A 136 -14.55 -13.62 2.70
N HIS A 137 -14.78 -12.42 2.18
CA HIS A 137 -16.03 -12.13 1.46
C HIS A 137 -16.17 -13.05 0.23
N PRO A 138 -17.35 -13.55 -0.12
CA PRO A 138 -17.55 -14.50 -1.24
C PRO A 138 -16.97 -14.04 -2.58
N ARG A 139 -16.89 -12.73 -2.83
CA ARG A 139 -16.35 -12.16 -4.06
C ARG A 139 -14.84 -11.88 -4.01
N THR A 140 -14.16 -12.18 -2.91
CA THR A 140 -12.70 -11.91 -2.80
C THR A 140 -11.91 -12.67 -3.86
N ALA A 141 -12.28 -13.92 -4.15
CA ALA A 141 -11.62 -14.72 -5.17
C ALA A 141 -11.77 -14.11 -6.59
N GLU A 142 -12.93 -13.55 -6.92
CA GLU A 142 -13.14 -12.84 -8.19
C GLU A 142 -12.23 -11.60 -8.27
N PHE A 143 -12.10 -10.87 -7.19
CA PHE A 143 -11.28 -9.65 -7.13
C PHE A 143 -9.79 -9.95 -7.28
N LEU A 144 -9.30 -11.02 -6.67
CA LEU A 144 -7.89 -11.42 -6.72
C LEU A 144 -7.49 -12.12 -8.02
N GLY A 145 -8.45 -12.53 -8.86
CA GLY A 145 -8.19 -13.22 -10.12
C GLY A 145 -7.59 -14.63 -9.96
N ASP A 146 -6.93 -15.11 -11.01
CA ASP A 146 -6.34 -16.47 -11.05
C ASP A 146 -4.95 -16.51 -10.43
N ALA A 147 -4.16 -15.44 -10.63
CA ALA A 147 -2.81 -15.28 -10.10
C ALA A 147 -2.65 -13.92 -9.44
N PHE A 148 -1.82 -13.87 -8.41
CA PHE A 148 -1.54 -12.65 -7.67
C PHE A 148 -0.03 -12.50 -7.46
N ALA A 149 0.52 -11.33 -7.80
CA ALA A 149 1.94 -11.04 -7.60
C ALA A 149 2.12 -9.96 -6.53
N VAL A 150 3.04 -10.20 -5.59
CA VAL A 150 3.36 -9.25 -4.52
C VAL A 150 4.81 -8.80 -4.64
N GLY A 151 5.06 -7.50 -4.58
CA GLY A 151 6.38 -6.89 -4.74
C GLY A 151 7.34 -7.22 -3.59
N LEU A 152 8.52 -7.73 -3.96
CA LEU A 152 9.67 -7.98 -3.06
C LEU A 152 10.84 -7.06 -3.37
N GLY A 153 10.94 -6.59 -4.62
CA GLY A 153 11.97 -5.70 -5.14
C GLY A 153 11.49 -4.25 -5.24
N ASP A 154 12.00 -3.53 -6.21
CA ASP A 154 11.72 -2.11 -6.50
C ASP A 154 10.90 -1.89 -7.78
N LEU A 155 10.34 -2.96 -8.38
CA LEU A 155 9.51 -2.86 -9.57
C LEU A 155 8.03 -2.66 -9.24
N THR A 156 7.33 -2.01 -10.17
CA THR A 156 5.86 -1.98 -10.24
C THR A 156 5.36 -2.59 -11.53
N LEU A 157 4.16 -3.17 -11.49
CA LEU A 157 3.47 -3.76 -12.64
C LEU A 157 2.29 -2.84 -12.99
N ASP A 158 2.57 -1.85 -13.83
CA ASP A 158 1.60 -0.85 -14.23
C ASP A 158 0.85 -1.23 -15.50
N TRP A 159 -0.37 -0.71 -15.65
CA TRP A 159 -1.11 -0.76 -16.91
C TRP A 159 -1.33 0.65 -17.44
N ILE A 160 -0.46 1.08 -18.36
CA ILE A 160 -0.44 2.45 -18.87
C ILE A 160 -0.72 2.43 -20.37
N GLU A 161 -1.92 2.88 -20.75
CA GLU A 161 -2.36 2.97 -22.16
C GLU A 161 -2.12 4.34 -22.79
N ASN A 162 -1.92 5.38 -21.97
CA ASN A 162 -1.77 6.77 -22.40
C ASN A 162 -0.46 7.37 -21.89
N GLU A 163 -0.22 8.67 -22.15
CA GLU A 163 0.97 9.41 -21.69
C GLU A 163 1.01 9.65 -20.15
N LYS A 164 0.42 8.78 -19.36
CA LYS A 164 0.47 8.86 -17.89
C LYS A 164 1.90 8.59 -17.41
N ILE A 165 2.44 9.52 -16.64
CA ILE A 165 3.74 9.34 -15.99
C ILE A 165 3.54 8.37 -14.81
N PRO A 166 4.31 7.27 -14.74
CA PRO A 166 4.24 6.36 -13.62
C PRO A 166 4.71 7.02 -12.33
N PHE A 167 4.21 6.54 -11.21
CA PHE A 167 4.66 6.97 -9.89
C PHE A 167 6.12 6.61 -9.65
N ARG A 168 6.81 7.42 -8.85
CA ARG A 168 8.20 7.20 -8.43
C ARG A 168 8.32 6.53 -7.08
N GLY A 169 7.29 6.62 -6.25
CA GLY A 169 7.14 5.89 -5.01
C GLY A 169 5.84 5.09 -5.03
N GLN A 170 5.87 3.90 -4.47
CA GLN A 170 4.73 2.99 -4.39
C GLN A 170 4.79 2.13 -3.13
N HIS A 171 3.68 1.51 -2.81
CA HIS A 171 3.43 0.66 -1.65
C HIS A 171 2.67 -0.61 -2.03
N ALA A 172 2.20 -1.37 -1.03
CA ALA A 172 1.47 -2.63 -1.16
C ALA A 172 2.35 -3.86 -1.47
N GLY A 173 3.68 -3.73 -1.48
CA GLY A 173 4.59 -4.88 -1.48
C GLY A 173 4.91 -5.38 -0.07
N LEU A 174 5.89 -6.29 0.02
CA LEU A 174 6.29 -6.95 1.29
C LEU A 174 7.67 -6.49 1.79
N ARG A 175 8.19 -5.36 1.31
CA ARG A 175 9.43 -4.82 1.87
C ARG A 175 9.17 -4.21 3.25
N GLU A 176 10.18 -4.24 4.11
CA GLU A 176 10.08 -3.68 5.46
C GLU A 176 9.63 -2.23 5.44
N GLU A 177 10.14 -1.43 4.49
CA GLU A 177 9.81 -0.02 4.33
C GLU A 177 8.35 0.24 3.92
N GLU A 178 7.65 -0.78 3.41
CA GLU A 178 6.22 -0.72 3.09
C GLU A 178 5.36 -1.21 4.25
N MET A 179 5.85 -2.21 5.00
CA MET A 179 5.08 -2.96 5.99
C MET A 179 5.14 -2.37 7.41
N TRP A 180 6.30 -1.81 7.80
CA TRP A 180 6.44 -1.21 9.12
C TRP A 180 5.92 0.23 9.11
N VAL A 181 5.01 0.51 10.03
CA VAL A 181 4.41 1.84 10.22
C VAL A 181 4.67 2.35 11.64
N PRO A 182 4.85 3.67 11.83
CA PRO A 182 4.99 4.23 13.15
C PRO A 182 3.65 4.22 13.90
N VAL A 183 3.71 4.04 15.22
CA VAL A 183 2.63 4.37 16.15
C VAL A 183 3.19 5.33 17.18
N ILE A 184 2.75 6.58 17.15
CA ILE A 184 3.22 7.64 18.05
C ILE A 184 2.07 8.03 18.96
N LEU A 185 2.31 8.00 20.27
CA LEU A 185 1.33 8.33 21.32
C LEU A 185 1.75 9.61 22.02
N SER A 186 0.79 10.52 22.27
CA SER A 186 1.06 11.66 23.12
C SER A 186 1.01 11.27 24.62
N PRO A 187 1.69 12.03 25.53
CA PRO A 187 1.71 11.73 26.97
C PRO A 187 0.34 11.60 27.66
N GLY A 188 -0.71 12.22 27.12
CA GLY A 188 -2.07 12.12 27.66
C GLY A 188 -2.70 10.73 27.54
N PHE A 189 -2.06 9.80 26.82
CA PHE A 189 -2.54 8.42 26.62
C PHE A 189 -2.33 7.53 27.86
N ASP A 190 -1.30 7.80 28.68
CA ASP A 190 -0.97 7.02 29.86
C ASP A 190 -2.00 7.20 31.01
N SER A 191 -2.91 8.16 30.87
CA SER A 191 -3.93 8.49 31.88
C SER A 191 -5.31 7.91 31.55
N ALA A 192 -5.49 7.22 30.44
CA ALA A 192 -6.77 6.65 30.04
C ALA A 192 -7.03 5.35 30.84
N PRO A 193 -8.08 5.29 31.68
CA PRO A 193 -8.40 4.07 32.41
C PRO A 193 -8.90 3.00 31.42
N GLY A 194 -8.14 1.95 31.22
CA GLY A 194 -8.60 0.71 30.57
C GLY A 194 -8.10 0.42 29.16
N LEU A 195 -6.88 0.81 28.77
CA LEU A 195 -6.16 0.20 27.64
C LEU A 195 -5.18 -0.84 28.13
#